data_164c2ea2091d67f600f8b0ecb6ec422b
#
_entry.id   164c2ea2091d67f600f8b0ecb6ec422b
#
_cell.length_a   1.000
_cell.length_b   1.000
_cell.length_c   1.000
_cell.angle_alpha   90.00
_cell.angle_beta   90.00
_cell.angle_gamma   90.00
#
_symmetry.space_group_name_H-M   'P 1'
#
loop_
_entity.id
_entity.type
_entity.pdbx_description
1 polymer ?
#
loop_
_entity_poly.entity_id
_entity_poly.type
_entity_poly.pdbx_seq_one_letter_code
_entity_poly.pdbx_strand_id
1 'polypeptide(L)'
;MTSRSGNAINNGIKEWFKKVGVIGTGTLGSAVIDHFVRQGCSEEICLVDCDILLPHNLSRHTLTTDKVMTSKVRAINDSYHGILFQKINAIEGNFLTLSRNDRERLFKDTELIMDFSTSIAVERKLADEEHTFRRCTSLLNPKGDDVVLLIEDKDRNSR
;
A
#
# COMPACT_ATOMS: atom_id res chain seq x y z
N MET A 1 -5.76 12.04 24.75
CA MET A 1 -4.85 11.26 23.87
C MET A 1 -5.62 10.08 23.34
N THR A 2 -6.10 10.17 22.11
CA THR A 2 -6.70 9.01 21.42
C THR A 2 -5.53 8.12 20.97
N SER A 3 -5.36 6.99 21.63
CA SER A 3 -4.41 5.97 21.19
C SER A 3 -4.86 5.44 19.83
N ARG A 4 -3.95 4.88 19.02
CA ARG A 4 -4.26 4.26 17.73
C ARG A 4 -5.35 3.19 17.84
N SER A 5 -5.32 2.38 18.90
CA SER A 5 -6.39 1.45 19.26
C SER A 5 -7.76 2.12 19.41
N GLY A 6 -7.78 3.38 19.88
CA GLY A 6 -9.02 4.15 19.98
C GLY A 6 -9.66 4.45 18.63
N ASN A 7 -8.89 4.82 17.61
CA ASN A 7 -9.43 5.10 16.26
C ASN A 7 -9.94 3.83 15.58
N ALA A 8 -9.19 2.73 15.65
CA ALA A 8 -9.62 1.45 15.09
C ALA A 8 -10.90 0.94 15.76
N ILE A 9 -10.99 1.01 17.07
CA ILE A 9 -12.18 0.60 17.84
C ILE A 9 -13.38 1.49 17.51
N ASN A 10 -13.21 2.82 17.45
CA ASN A 10 -14.30 3.74 17.09
C ASN A 10 -14.84 3.51 15.68
N ASN A 11 -14.00 2.99 14.78
CA ASN A 11 -14.39 2.62 13.41
C ASN A 11 -14.85 1.17 13.28
N GLY A 12 -15.03 0.45 14.40
CA GLY A 12 -15.53 -0.94 14.39
C GLY A 12 -14.50 -1.98 13.95
N ILE A 13 -13.22 -1.62 13.83
CA ILE A 13 -12.14 -2.53 13.47
C ILE A 13 -11.73 -3.32 14.71
N LYS A 14 -11.96 -4.64 14.67
CA LYS A 14 -11.64 -5.54 15.77
C LYS A 14 -10.22 -6.12 15.70
N GLU A 15 -9.69 -6.26 14.49
CA GLU A 15 -8.36 -6.79 14.22
C GLU A 15 -7.65 -5.84 13.24
N TRP A 16 -6.35 -5.62 13.44
CA TRP A 16 -5.51 -4.82 12.56
C TRP A 16 -4.18 -5.51 12.29
N PHE A 17 -3.54 -5.14 11.20
CA PHE A 17 -2.24 -5.69 10.82
C PHE A 17 -1.10 -5.00 11.59
N LYS A 18 -0.08 -5.73 11.98
CA LYS A 18 1.17 -5.13 12.47
C LYS A 18 1.82 -4.32 11.36
N LYS A 19 1.98 -4.94 10.20
CA LYS A 19 2.60 -4.30 9.06
C LYS A 19 1.94 -4.71 7.77
N VAL A 20 1.75 -3.73 6.88
CA VAL A 20 1.24 -3.91 5.53
C VAL A 20 2.25 -3.35 4.54
N GLY A 21 2.55 -4.09 3.49
CA GLY A 21 3.29 -3.61 2.33
C GLY A 21 2.33 -3.22 1.21
N VAL A 22 2.60 -2.12 0.53
CA VAL A 22 1.81 -1.65 -0.61
C VAL A 22 2.74 -1.41 -1.80
N ILE A 23 2.45 -2.04 -2.92
CA ILE A 23 3.17 -1.89 -4.18
C ILE A 23 2.27 -1.16 -5.17
N GLY A 24 2.71 0.01 -5.62
CA GLY A 24 1.92 0.90 -6.47
C GLY A 24 1.00 1.85 -5.67
N THR A 25 1.27 3.14 -5.82
CA THR A 25 0.54 4.23 -5.14
C THR A 25 -0.20 5.13 -6.12
N GLY A 26 -0.65 4.55 -7.23
CA GLY A 26 -1.47 5.24 -8.23
C GLY A 26 -2.89 5.55 -7.74
N THR A 27 -3.83 5.64 -8.66
CA THR A 27 -5.24 5.98 -8.37
C THR A 27 -5.84 5.11 -7.27
N LEU A 28 -5.82 3.80 -7.46
CA LEU A 28 -6.42 2.86 -6.52
C LEU A 28 -5.59 2.73 -5.25
N GLY A 29 -4.27 2.57 -5.40
CA GLY A 29 -3.35 2.44 -4.25
C GLY A 29 -3.43 3.64 -3.31
N SER A 30 -3.44 4.88 -3.83
CA SER A 30 -3.54 6.08 -3.00
C SER A 30 -4.87 6.18 -2.24
N ALA A 31 -5.98 5.79 -2.86
CA ALA A 31 -7.30 5.79 -2.22
C ALA A 31 -7.39 4.75 -1.10
N VAL A 32 -6.87 3.54 -1.35
CA VAL A 32 -6.85 2.47 -0.33
C VAL A 32 -5.92 2.84 0.83
N ILE A 33 -4.73 3.40 0.55
CA ILE A 33 -3.81 3.86 1.59
C ILE A 33 -4.46 4.94 2.47
N ASP A 34 -5.10 5.96 1.86
CA ASP A 34 -5.81 7.01 2.61
C ASP A 34 -6.84 6.39 3.56
N HIS A 35 -7.62 5.46 3.07
CA HIS A 35 -8.62 4.75 3.89
C HIS A 35 -7.97 3.94 5.02
N PHE A 36 -6.95 3.13 4.72
CA PHE A 36 -6.22 2.31 5.70
C PHE A 36 -5.62 3.15 6.82
N VAL A 37 -5.00 4.28 6.45
CA VAL A 37 -4.40 5.21 7.41
C VAL A 37 -5.45 5.83 8.31
N ARG A 38 -6.53 6.35 7.75
CA ARG A 38 -7.62 7.02 8.52
C ARG A 38 -8.34 6.06 9.44
N GLN A 39 -8.53 4.82 9.01
CA GLN A 39 -9.21 3.80 9.79
C GLN A 39 -8.30 3.15 10.86
N GLY A 40 -6.99 3.32 10.77
CA GLY A 40 -6.05 2.69 11.70
C GLY A 40 -5.91 1.18 11.50
N CYS A 41 -6.02 0.70 10.24
CA CYS A 41 -6.03 -0.72 9.92
C CYS A 41 -4.68 -1.43 10.12
N SER A 42 -3.58 -0.69 10.30
CA SER A 42 -2.26 -1.28 10.51
C SER A 42 -1.41 -0.43 11.45
N GLU A 43 -0.33 -1.03 11.97
CA GLU A 43 0.67 -0.29 12.77
C GLU A 43 1.72 0.37 11.91
N GLU A 44 2.12 -0.31 10.88
CA GLU A 44 3.13 0.16 9.94
C GLU A 44 2.65 -0.10 8.52
N ILE A 45 2.89 0.86 7.64
CA ILE A 45 2.67 0.73 6.20
C ILE A 45 3.99 0.97 5.49
N CYS A 46 4.41 0.05 4.63
CA CYS A 46 5.58 0.20 3.79
C CYS A 46 5.14 0.37 2.34
N LEU A 47 5.41 1.53 1.76
CA LEU A 47 5.00 1.92 0.41
C LEU A 47 6.14 1.75 -0.58
N VAL A 48 5.87 1.17 -1.75
CA VAL A 48 6.82 1.05 -2.86
C VAL A 48 6.20 1.61 -4.12
N ASP A 49 6.84 2.62 -4.71
CA ASP A 49 6.50 3.16 -6.04
C ASP A 49 7.71 3.90 -6.61
N CYS A 50 7.88 3.88 -7.92
CA CYS A 50 8.95 4.62 -8.60
C CYS A 50 8.48 5.93 -9.25
N ASP A 51 7.18 6.22 -9.20
CA ASP A 51 6.60 7.35 -9.91
C ASP A 51 6.67 8.65 -9.12
N ILE A 52 6.70 9.75 -9.88
CA ILE A 52 6.43 11.10 -9.38
C ILE A 52 4.95 11.46 -9.62
N LEU A 53 4.41 12.35 -8.81
CA LEU A 53 3.08 12.90 -9.01
C LEU A 53 3.10 13.94 -10.13
N LEU A 54 2.37 13.69 -11.19
CA LEU A 54 2.24 14.61 -12.33
C LEU A 54 0.88 15.33 -12.30
N PRO A 55 0.74 16.52 -12.94
CA PRO A 55 -0.49 17.29 -12.91
C PRO A 55 -1.73 16.49 -13.34
N HIS A 56 -1.61 15.62 -14.35
CA HIS A 56 -2.73 14.80 -14.83
C HIS A 56 -3.15 13.68 -13.85
N ASN A 57 -2.35 13.38 -12.84
CA ASN A 57 -2.73 12.43 -11.80
C ASN A 57 -3.73 13.02 -10.80
N LEU A 58 -3.76 14.37 -10.63
CA LEU A 58 -4.56 15.04 -9.61
C LEU A 58 -6.07 14.77 -9.73
N SER A 59 -6.57 14.47 -10.92
CA SER A 59 -7.99 14.15 -11.11
C SER A 59 -8.43 12.84 -10.45
N ARG A 60 -7.49 11.99 -10.07
CA ARG A 60 -7.74 10.62 -9.58
C ARG A 60 -6.80 10.15 -8.46
N HIS A 61 -6.00 11.05 -7.92
CA HIS A 61 -5.06 10.76 -6.82
C HIS A 61 -5.48 11.51 -5.55
N THR A 62 -5.22 10.93 -4.39
CA THR A 62 -5.58 11.56 -3.11
C THR A 62 -4.67 12.73 -2.73
N LEU A 63 -3.48 12.84 -3.33
CA LEU A 63 -2.56 13.95 -3.13
C LEU A 63 -3.04 15.22 -3.84
N THR A 64 -2.64 16.37 -3.30
CA THR A 64 -3.02 17.71 -3.73
C THR A 64 -1.93 18.38 -4.60
N THR A 65 -2.24 19.54 -5.16
CA THR A 65 -1.41 20.27 -6.14
C THR A 65 -0.03 20.67 -5.60
N ASP A 66 0.09 20.89 -4.29
CA ASP A 66 1.37 21.21 -3.63
C ASP A 66 2.39 20.06 -3.65
N LYS A 67 1.95 18.85 -3.98
CA LYS A 67 2.80 17.65 -4.09
C LYS A 67 3.21 17.32 -5.53
N VAL A 68 2.78 18.09 -6.51
CA VAL A 68 3.16 17.88 -7.91
C VAL A 68 4.67 17.95 -8.07
N MET A 69 5.24 17.10 -8.93
CA MET A 69 6.66 16.89 -9.17
C MET A 69 7.44 16.27 -8.00
N THR A 70 6.78 15.72 -6.99
CA THR A 70 7.41 14.95 -5.91
C THR A 70 7.16 13.45 -6.09
N SER A 71 8.02 12.63 -5.47
CA SER A 71 7.80 11.18 -5.39
C SER A 71 6.46 10.89 -4.73
N LYS A 72 5.62 10.03 -5.32
CA LYS A 72 4.30 9.69 -4.79
C LYS A 72 4.38 9.11 -3.38
N VAL A 73 5.31 8.16 -3.15
CA VAL A 73 5.46 7.53 -1.83
C VAL A 73 5.95 8.49 -0.76
N ARG A 74 6.86 9.42 -1.10
CA ARG A 74 7.27 10.48 -0.17
C ARG A 74 6.13 11.42 0.14
N ALA A 75 5.44 11.90 -0.89
CA ALA A 75 4.32 12.82 -0.71
C ALA A 75 3.21 12.22 0.17
N ILE A 76 2.91 10.92 0.02
CA ILE A 76 1.97 10.22 0.90
C ILE A 76 2.51 10.17 2.33
N ASN A 77 3.77 9.75 2.51
CA ASN A 77 4.39 9.72 3.84
C ASN A 77 4.32 11.08 4.53
N ASP A 78 4.71 12.15 3.84
CA ASP A 78 4.71 13.51 4.37
C ASP A 78 3.31 14.01 4.71
N SER A 79 2.31 13.64 3.91
CA SER A 79 0.91 14.04 4.12
C SER A 79 0.30 13.48 5.40
N TYR A 80 0.81 12.33 5.88
CA TYR A 80 0.33 11.69 7.11
C TYR A 80 1.30 11.81 8.28
N HIS A 81 2.49 12.39 8.06
CA HIS A 81 3.51 12.51 9.10
C HIS A 81 3.00 13.35 10.28
N GLY A 82 3.04 12.78 11.46
CA GLY A 82 2.64 13.46 12.71
C GLY A 82 1.13 13.67 12.89
N ILE A 83 0.30 13.34 11.90
CA ILE A 83 -1.17 13.50 11.98
C ILE A 83 -1.81 12.27 12.62
N LEU A 84 -1.30 11.09 12.30
CA LEU A 84 -1.81 9.81 12.76
C LEU A 84 -0.68 8.98 13.36
N PHE A 85 -1.02 8.11 14.32
CA PHE A 85 -0.04 7.31 15.08
C PHE A 85 0.56 6.15 14.26
N GLN A 86 0.36 6.12 12.96
CA GLN A 86 0.89 5.09 12.07
C GLN A 86 2.29 5.45 11.60
N LYS A 87 3.14 4.43 11.51
CA LYS A 87 4.44 4.54 10.89
C LYS A 87 4.30 4.24 9.40
N ILE A 88 4.61 5.22 8.56
CA ILE A 88 4.65 5.04 7.11
C ILE A 88 6.10 5.07 6.66
N ASN A 89 6.53 4.07 5.91
CA ASN A 89 7.85 3.99 5.30
C ASN A 89 7.71 4.09 3.79
N ALA A 90 8.42 5.01 3.19
CA ALA A 90 8.47 5.20 1.75
C ALA A 90 9.73 4.54 1.17
N ILE A 91 9.57 3.72 0.14
CA ILE A 91 10.63 3.15 -0.68
C ILE A 91 10.42 3.65 -2.12
N GLU A 92 11.32 4.53 -2.56
CA GLU A 92 11.30 5.02 -3.93
C GLU A 92 12.04 4.04 -4.83
N GLY A 93 11.32 3.32 -5.66
CA GLY A 93 11.93 2.38 -6.56
C GLY A 93 10.93 1.44 -7.24
N ASN A 94 11.39 0.86 -8.32
CA ASN A 94 10.63 -0.19 -9.00
C ASN A 94 10.77 -1.49 -8.20
N PHE A 95 9.64 -2.08 -7.82
CA PHE A 95 9.59 -3.32 -7.04
C PHE A 95 10.44 -4.45 -7.64
N LEU A 96 10.47 -4.58 -8.96
CA LEU A 96 11.21 -5.64 -9.66
C LEU A 96 12.72 -5.53 -9.51
N THR A 97 13.22 -4.32 -9.26
CA THR A 97 14.66 -4.00 -9.17
C THR A 97 15.08 -3.48 -7.80
N LEU A 98 14.24 -3.61 -6.78
CA LEU A 98 14.56 -3.19 -5.42
C LEU A 98 15.86 -3.84 -4.91
N SER A 99 16.63 -3.05 -4.17
CA SER A 99 17.79 -3.56 -3.45
C SER A 99 17.38 -4.63 -2.43
N ARG A 100 18.34 -5.49 -2.05
CA ARG A 100 18.10 -6.49 -1.00
C ARG A 100 17.60 -5.86 0.30
N ASN A 101 18.20 -4.73 0.69
CA ASN A 101 17.80 -4.02 1.91
C ASN A 101 16.37 -3.48 1.82
N ASP A 102 15.97 -2.92 0.68
CA ASP A 102 14.60 -2.39 0.50
C ASP A 102 13.57 -3.53 0.44
N ARG A 103 13.92 -4.66 -0.15
CA ARG A 103 13.06 -5.86 -0.11
C ARG A 103 12.90 -6.38 1.32
N GLU A 104 13.98 -6.44 2.09
CA GLU A 104 13.92 -6.82 3.49
C GLU A 104 13.07 -5.82 4.30
N ARG A 105 13.21 -4.53 4.08
CA ARG A 105 12.36 -3.50 4.70
C ARG A 105 10.89 -3.66 4.34
N LEU A 106 10.57 -4.07 3.10
CA LEU A 106 9.20 -4.31 2.66
C LEU A 106 8.63 -5.57 3.33
N PHE A 107 9.35 -6.70 3.28
CA PHE A 107 8.81 -8.02 3.61
C PHE A 107 8.92 -8.40 5.07
N LYS A 108 9.96 -7.93 5.79
CA LYS A 108 10.19 -8.29 7.20
C LYS A 108 8.98 -7.89 8.05
N ASP A 109 8.43 -8.87 8.78
CA ASP A 109 7.29 -8.75 9.67
C ASP A 109 5.99 -8.26 8.98
N THR A 110 5.93 -8.32 7.65
CA THR A 110 4.73 -7.97 6.88
C THR A 110 3.73 -9.11 6.92
N GLU A 111 2.48 -8.79 7.23
CA GLU A 111 1.36 -9.74 7.30
C GLU A 111 0.49 -9.72 6.04
N LEU A 112 0.45 -8.59 5.34
CA LEU A 112 -0.30 -8.42 4.10
C LEU A 112 0.50 -7.60 3.09
N ILE A 113 0.60 -8.08 1.85
CA ILE A 113 1.04 -7.28 0.70
C ILE A 113 -0.16 -6.96 -0.17
N MET A 114 -0.36 -5.68 -0.44
CA MET A 114 -1.36 -5.19 -1.39
C MET A 114 -0.65 -4.71 -2.65
N ASP A 115 -0.94 -5.35 -3.78
CA ASP A 115 -0.41 -4.98 -5.09
C ASP A 115 -1.45 -4.21 -5.91
N PHE A 116 -1.16 -2.95 -6.14
CA PHE A 116 -1.90 -2.02 -7.01
C PHE A 116 -1.07 -1.56 -8.21
N SER A 117 0.04 -2.25 -8.48
CA SER A 117 0.95 -1.87 -9.59
C SER A 117 0.35 -2.11 -10.97
N THR A 118 -0.70 -2.93 -11.07
CA THR A 118 -1.28 -3.40 -12.34
C THR A 118 -0.28 -4.11 -13.26
N SER A 119 0.82 -4.62 -12.69
CA SER A 119 1.92 -5.24 -13.41
C SER A 119 1.92 -6.76 -13.24
N ILE A 120 1.70 -7.49 -14.33
CA ILE A 120 1.81 -8.96 -14.34
C ILE A 120 3.20 -9.44 -13.89
N ALA A 121 4.25 -8.67 -14.19
CA ALA A 121 5.60 -9.01 -13.75
C ALA A 121 5.76 -8.92 -12.23
N VAL A 122 5.13 -7.94 -11.59
CA VAL A 122 5.09 -7.80 -10.12
C VAL A 122 4.33 -8.96 -9.50
N GLU A 123 3.14 -9.28 -10.03
CA GLU A 123 2.31 -10.38 -9.56
C GLU A 123 3.06 -11.73 -9.63
N ARG A 124 3.68 -12.03 -10.77
CA ARG A 124 4.51 -13.25 -10.95
C ARG A 124 5.66 -13.28 -9.95
N LYS A 125 6.38 -12.17 -9.81
CA LYS A 125 7.49 -12.07 -8.87
C LYS A 125 7.04 -12.33 -7.43
N LEU A 126 5.90 -11.79 -7.03
CA LEU A 126 5.32 -12.05 -5.70
C LEU A 126 4.85 -13.50 -5.55
N ALA A 127 4.36 -14.12 -6.62
CA ALA A 127 3.95 -15.52 -6.61
C ALA A 127 5.12 -16.50 -6.43
N ASP A 128 6.28 -16.15 -6.99
CA ASP A 128 7.50 -16.95 -6.91
C ASP A 128 8.28 -16.76 -5.59
N GLU A 129 7.96 -15.73 -4.80
CA GLU A 129 8.61 -15.49 -3.50
C GLU A 129 8.10 -16.50 -2.47
N GLU A 130 9.02 -17.11 -1.72
CA GLU A 130 8.69 -17.84 -0.49
C GLU A 130 8.43 -16.81 0.62
N HIS A 131 7.19 -16.70 1.06
CA HIS A 131 6.78 -15.68 2.04
C HIS A 131 5.72 -16.19 3.02
N THR A 132 5.61 -15.50 4.15
CA THR A 132 4.61 -15.76 5.20
C THR A 132 3.43 -14.80 5.18
N PHE A 133 3.51 -13.71 4.40
CA PHE A 133 2.43 -12.72 4.26
C PHE A 133 1.33 -13.21 3.32
N ARG A 134 0.13 -12.69 3.52
CA ARG A 134 -0.99 -12.82 2.56
C ARG A 134 -0.83 -11.81 1.44
N ARG A 135 -1.37 -12.13 0.28
CA ARG A 135 -1.41 -11.21 -0.86
C ARG A 135 -2.82 -10.78 -1.18
N CYS A 136 -2.92 -9.53 -1.59
CA CYS A 136 -4.12 -8.93 -2.15
C CYS A 136 -3.71 -8.19 -3.41
N THR A 137 -4.14 -8.65 -4.58
CA THR A 137 -3.87 -7.98 -5.86
C THR A 137 -5.14 -7.36 -6.38
N SER A 138 -5.08 -6.11 -6.78
CA SER A 138 -6.21 -5.40 -7.38
C SER A 138 -5.85 -4.87 -8.75
N LEU A 139 -6.70 -5.17 -9.72
CA LEU A 139 -6.55 -4.83 -11.11
C LEU A 139 -7.79 -4.07 -11.59
N LEU A 140 -7.57 -3.06 -12.41
CA LEU A 140 -8.65 -2.45 -13.20
C LEU A 140 -8.76 -3.19 -14.54
N ASN A 141 -9.99 -3.37 -15.02
CA ASN A 141 -10.18 -3.83 -16.38
C ASN A 141 -9.65 -2.78 -17.38
N PRO A 142 -9.45 -3.12 -18.67
CA PRO A 142 -8.92 -2.19 -19.67
C PRO A 142 -9.75 -0.92 -19.87
N LYS A 143 -11.05 -0.94 -19.53
CA LYS A 143 -11.93 0.23 -19.61
C LYS A 143 -11.87 1.09 -18.34
N GLY A 144 -11.38 0.54 -17.22
CA GLY A 144 -11.31 1.23 -15.92
C GLY A 144 -12.66 1.36 -15.20
N ASP A 145 -13.66 0.59 -15.59
CA ASP A 145 -15.01 0.60 -15.01
C ASP A 145 -15.27 -0.60 -14.06
N ASP A 146 -14.40 -1.62 -14.08
CA ASP A 146 -14.47 -2.76 -13.16
C ASP A 146 -13.16 -2.95 -12.39
N VAL A 147 -13.27 -3.37 -11.15
CA VAL A 147 -12.15 -3.76 -10.29
C VAL A 147 -12.19 -5.26 -10.05
N VAL A 148 -11.09 -5.94 -10.33
CA VAL A 148 -10.87 -7.33 -9.93
C VAL A 148 -10.00 -7.35 -8.69
N LEU A 149 -10.46 -8.01 -7.63
CA LEU A 149 -9.75 -8.17 -6.38
C LEU A 149 -9.47 -9.65 -6.15
N LEU A 150 -8.20 -10.00 -6.06
CA LEU A 150 -7.71 -11.34 -5.75
C LEU A 150 -7.08 -11.30 -4.35
N ILE A 151 -7.63 -12.07 -3.42
CA ILE A 151 -7.14 -12.13 -2.03
C ILE A 151 -6.81 -13.57 -1.69
N GLU A 152 -5.61 -13.82 -1.19
CA GLU A 152 -5.24 -15.13 -0.64
C GLU A 152 -6.02 -15.42 0.63
N ASP A 153 -6.45 -16.67 0.78
CA ASP A 153 -7.09 -17.14 2.00
C ASP A 153 -6.14 -17.09 3.20
N LYS A 154 -6.72 -16.94 4.41
CA LYS A 154 -5.97 -16.87 5.66
C LYS A 154 -5.15 -18.14 5.91
N ASP A 155 -5.67 -19.30 5.54
CA ASP A 155 -5.05 -20.60 5.75
C ASP A 155 -4.24 -21.11 4.54
N ARG A 156 -4.17 -20.34 3.44
CA ARG A 156 -3.45 -20.67 2.19
C ARG A 156 -3.81 -22.04 1.59
N ASN A 157 -4.96 -22.58 1.91
CA ASN A 157 -5.40 -23.91 1.46
C ASN A 157 -5.94 -23.92 0.01
N SER A 158 -6.12 -22.75 -0.60
CA SER A 158 -6.53 -22.61 -2.01
C SER A 158 -5.46 -21.83 -2.77
N ARG A 159 -4.64 -22.55 -3.52
CA ARG A 159 -3.82 -21.98 -4.61
C ARG A 159 -4.54 -22.21 -5.94
#